data_061fe3769aeba5418baf2d98039dcb04
#
_entry.id   061fe3769aeba5418baf2d98039dcb04
#
_cell.length_a   1.000
_cell.length_b   1.000
_cell.length_c   1.000
_cell.angle_alpha   90.00
_cell.angle_beta   90.00
_cell.angle_gamma   90.00
#
_symmetry.space_group_name_H-M   'P 1'
#
loop_
_entity.id
_entity.type
_entity.pdbx_description
1 polymer ?
#
loop_
_entity_poly.entity_id
_entity_poly.type
_entity_poly.pdbx_seq_one_letter_code
_entity_poly.pdbx_strand_id
1 'polypeptide(L)'
;NGPLVRITIGTNYYDVYPDTTTGLFSMSSKISAVIATSGAAIGSASANELSSVIIAGTTNATVAIWYDQSGNSNDVIQATTANQPQIINLGNIETLNGMPTLRFDKNSANFMESVNNVPINGASSVNAVSRSISSSANSASIVTTRAVTSKDGKKAENASTSAYQIKLDYPSSTDGFYWIKNANINNGVAIKIYADMTTDGGGWTLILKNSNTSGWTYANAIELNTSMPFTTNADVISTSTANYSIVTWADDIKKSASGFQYMMDANARNTYGGIWTANANYSFESNSNANTNVTLKTPSFSPTWDYNDNGVEQRMPYYSNCAGIITTSSSCNSSWWGTLVTNGGWSPAPWMGQLTNPGGYPGIIWYWVR
;
A
#
# COMPACT_ATOMS: atom_id res chain seq x y z
N ASN A 1 24.04 16.95 13.43
CA ASN A 1 22.95 17.69 12.79
C ASN A 1 23.11 17.61 11.30
N GLY A 2 22.05 17.23 10.58
CA GLY A 2 21.99 17.16 9.13
C GLY A 2 21.92 18.56 8.47
N PRO A 3 21.87 18.61 7.12
CA PRO A 3 21.65 19.86 6.42
C PRO A 3 20.24 20.43 6.71
N LEU A 4 20.11 21.76 6.63
CA LEU A 4 18.83 22.46 6.76
C LEU A 4 18.04 22.39 5.44
N VAL A 5 18.72 22.71 4.35
CA VAL A 5 18.12 22.79 3.02
C VAL A 5 19.12 22.33 1.95
N ARG A 6 18.59 21.85 0.82
CA ARG A 6 19.32 21.73 -0.43
C ARG A 6 18.94 22.89 -1.33
N ILE A 7 19.92 23.64 -1.76
CA ILE A 7 19.71 24.76 -2.68
C ILE A 7 20.22 24.47 -4.09
N THR A 8 19.61 25.13 -5.06
CA THR A 8 20.01 25.12 -6.46
C THR A 8 20.59 26.51 -6.83
N ILE A 9 21.78 26.53 -7.39
CA ILE A 9 22.42 27.73 -7.97
C ILE A 9 22.82 27.40 -9.41
N GLY A 10 22.05 27.91 -10.37
CA GLY A 10 22.22 27.52 -11.77
C GLY A 10 21.99 26.02 -11.96
N THR A 11 23.03 25.28 -12.32
CA THR A 11 23.01 23.81 -12.48
C THR A 11 23.63 23.06 -11.30
N ASN A 12 24.11 23.78 -10.29
CA ASN A 12 24.79 23.20 -9.13
C ASN A 12 23.84 23.09 -7.93
N TYR A 13 24.06 22.06 -7.12
CA TYR A 13 23.28 21.80 -5.90
C TYR A 13 24.19 21.75 -4.70
N TYR A 14 23.72 22.31 -3.59
CA TYR A 14 24.46 22.37 -2.33
C TYR A 14 23.55 22.05 -1.15
N ASP A 15 23.96 21.12 -0.31
CA ASP A 15 23.39 20.97 1.02
C ASP A 15 23.97 22.03 1.95
N VAL A 16 23.12 22.79 2.61
CA VAL A 16 23.49 23.88 3.50
C VAL A 16 23.20 23.47 4.93
N TYR A 17 24.23 23.50 5.76
CA TYR A 17 24.16 23.10 7.16
C TYR A 17 23.87 24.31 8.06
N PRO A 18 23.37 24.08 9.28
CA PRO A 18 23.20 25.18 10.25
C PRO A 18 24.49 25.95 10.48
N ASP A 19 24.40 27.26 10.49
CA ASP A 19 25.49 28.11 10.99
C ASP A 19 25.82 27.69 12.43
N THR A 20 27.09 27.48 12.70
CA THR A 20 27.54 26.93 13.98
C THR A 20 27.31 27.88 15.16
N THR A 21 27.14 29.19 14.90
CA THR A 21 26.93 30.23 15.91
C THR A 21 25.44 30.45 16.17
N THR A 22 24.64 30.51 15.10
CA THR A 22 23.21 30.89 15.19
C THR A 22 22.27 29.72 15.11
N GLY A 23 22.72 28.59 14.56
CA GLY A 23 21.84 27.43 14.23
C GLY A 23 20.95 27.65 13.02
N LEU A 24 21.03 28.78 12.35
CA LEU A 24 20.17 29.20 11.26
C LEU A 24 20.87 29.09 9.91
N PHE A 25 20.09 29.27 8.83
CA PHE A 25 20.63 29.49 7.49
C PHE A 25 21.26 30.87 7.42
N SER A 26 22.55 30.95 7.08
CA SER A 26 23.30 32.19 6.99
C SER A 26 24.39 32.10 5.91
N MET A 27 25.04 33.22 5.59
CA MET A 27 26.17 33.22 4.67
C MET A 27 27.39 32.47 5.22
N SER A 28 27.48 32.31 6.54
CA SER A 28 28.51 31.50 7.23
C SER A 28 28.16 30.05 7.38
N SER A 29 26.97 29.64 6.93
CA SER A 29 26.55 28.24 6.88
C SER A 29 27.52 27.42 6.05
N LYS A 30 27.94 26.25 6.55
CA LYS A 30 28.78 25.34 5.79
C LYS A 30 27.97 24.68 4.68
N ILE A 31 28.61 24.41 3.56
CA ILE A 31 27.97 23.77 2.38
C ILE A 31 28.69 22.49 1.98
N SER A 32 27.97 21.58 1.36
CA SER A 32 28.48 20.39 0.70
C SER A 32 27.91 20.31 -0.72
N ALA A 33 28.76 20.18 -1.73
CA ALA A 33 28.31 19.99 -3.11
C ALA A 33 27.62 18.64 -3.27
N VAL A 34 26.54 18.59 -4.05
CA VAL A 34 25.79 17.38 -4.37
C VAL A 34 25.57 17.24 -5.87
N ILE A 35 25.43 16.01 -6.38
CA ILE A 35 25.40 15.75 -7.81
C ILE A 35 24.04 16.07 -8.44
N ALA A 36 22.95 15.97 -7.68
CA ALA A 36 21.59 16.09 -8.22
C ALA A 36 20.58 16.59 -7.18
N THR A 37 19.42 17.02 -7.65
CA THR A 37 18.31 17.47 -6.77
C THR A 37 17.85 16.40 -5.76
N SER A 38 17.97 15.13 -6.12
CA SER A 38 17.51 13.98 -5.31
C SER A 38 18.64 13.06 -4.83
N GLY A 39 19.91 13.38 -5.16
CA GLY A 39 21.05 12.53 -4.79
C GLY A 39 21.47 12.67 -3.33
N ALA A 40 22.13 11.65 -2.79
CA ALA A 40 22.81 11.77 -1.51
C ALA A 40 23.92 12.83 -1.58
N ALA A 41 24.21 13.48 -0.44
CA ALA A 41 25.34 14.41 -0.36
C ALA A 41 26.64 13.66 -0.67
N ILE A 42 27.51 14.29 -1.48
CA ILE A 42 28.85 13.77 -1.75
C ILE A 42 29.78 14.33 -0.68
N GLY A 43 29.98 13.54 0.36
CA GLY A 43 30.94 13.86 1.42
C GLY A 43 30.36 14.64 2.60
N SER A 44 31.21 14.79 3.60
CA SER A 44 30.91 15.63 4.76
C SER A 44 30.85 17.10 4.35
N ALA A 45 30.22 17.94 5.20
CA ALA A 45 30.23 19.38 5.04
C ALA A 45 31.65 19.84 4.71
N SER A 46 31.81 20.50 3.57
CA SER A 46 33.13 21.08 3.22
C SER A 46 33.47 22.20 4.18
N ALA A 47 34.72 22.57 4.26
CA ALA A 47 35.14 23.75 5.02
C ALA A 47 34.57 25.07 4.44
N ASN A 48 34.01 25.01 3.24
CA ASN A 48 33.50 26.17 2.52
C ASN A 48 32.18 26.67 3.10
N GLU A 49 32.06 27.97 3.19
CA GLU A 49 30.84 28.66 3.58
C GLU A 49 29.96 28.95 2.37
N LEU A 50 28.67 29.15 2.61
CA LEU A 50 27.69 29.52 1.57
C LEU A 50 28.15 30.81 0.85
N SER A 51 28.74 31.73 1.56
CA SER A 51 29.34 32.96 1.01
C SER A 51 30.34 32.71 -0.13
N SER A 52 31.00 31.55 -0.15
CA SER A 52 32.00 31.23 -1.19
C SER A 52 31.40 30.95 -2.58
N VAL A 53 30.10 30.65 -2.65
CA VAL A 53 29.39 30.37 -3.89
C VAL A 53 28.34 31.43 -4.23
N ILE A 54 28.19 32.45 -3.40
CA ILE A 54 27.25 33.54 -3.58
C ILE A 54 27.99 34.81 -4.04
N ILE A 55 27.60 35.36 -5.17
CA ILE A 55 28.12 36.61 -5.72
C ILE A 55 27.07 37.70 -5.50
N ALA A 56 27.42 38.72 -4.75
CA ALA A 56 26.54 39.86 -4.50
C ALA A 56 26.10 40.54 -5.80
N GLY A 57 24.84 40.87 -5.88
CA GLY A 57 24.19 41.49 -7.06
C GLY A 57 23.83 40.56 -8.18
N THR A 58 24.23 39.25 -8.14
CA THR A 58 23.98 38.34 -9.29
C THR A 58 23.42 36.99 -8.89
N THR A 59 23.86 36.39 -7.80
CA THR A 59 23.47 35.00 -7.49
C THR A 59 22.05 34.93 -6.98
N ASN A 60 21.26 34.08 -7.65
CA ASN A 60 19.97 33.60 -7.17
C ASN A 60 20.08 32.15 -6.75
N ALA A 61 19.46 31.77 -5.65
CA ALA A 61 19.34 30.39 -5.22
C ALA A 61 17.90 30.04 -4.85
N THR A 62 17.50 28.85 -5.24
CA THR A 62 16.18 28.28 -4.94
C THR A 62 16.33 27.04 -4.07
N VAL A 63 15.25 26.59 -3.43
CA VAL A 63 15.27 25.42 -2.53
C VAL A 63 14.67 24.21 -3.21
N ALA A 64 15.48 23.18 -3.35
CA ALA A 64 15.08 21.86 -3.88
C ALA A 64 14.55 20.94 -2.77
N ILE A 65 15.18 20.97 -1.58
CA ILE A 65 14.76 20.16 -0.43
C ILE A 65 14.83 21.04 0.82
N TRP A 66 13.79 20.97 1.65
CA TRP A 66 13.82 21.42 3.02
C TRP A 66 13.80 20.18 3.91
N TYR A 67 14.90 19.94 4.59
CA TYR A 67 15.10 18.74 5.38
C TYR A 67 14.33 18.77 6.70
N ASP A 68 13.69 17.66 7.00
CA ASP A 68 13.03 17.45 8.29
C ASP A 68 14.05 17.31 9.42
N GLN A 69 14.05 18.24 10.33
CA GLN A 69 14.94 18.25 11.49
C GLN A 69 14.40 17.41 12.66
N SER A 70 13.21 16.83 12.53
CA SER A 70 12.59 16.00 13.59
C SER A 70 13.14 14.58 13.64
N GLY A 71 13.82 14.12 12.58
CA GLY A 71 14.29 12.74 12.44
C GLY A 71 13.26 11.77 11.88
N ASN A 72 12.08 12.26 11.46
CA ASN A 72 11.02 11.43 10.90
C ASN A 72 11.08 11.31 9.37
N SER A 73 12.07 11.91 8.73
CA SER A 73 12.29 11.90 7.28
C SER A 73 11.10 12.45 6.47
N ASN A 74 10.42 13.45 7.01
CA ASN A 74 9.30 14.15 6.35
C ASN A 74 9.80 15.37 5.58
N ASP A 75 10.86 15.21 4.81
CA ASP A 75 11.42 16.27 3.97
C ASP A 75 10.37 16.83 3.02
N VAL A 76 10.43 18.11 2.71
CA VAL A 76 9.64 18.74 1.65
C VAL A 76 10.52 19.06 0.47
N ILE A 77 10.05 18.70 -0.74
CA ILE A 77 10.85 18.75 -1.95
C ILE A 77 10.17 19.52 -3.08
N GLN A 78 11.00 20.02 -4.00
CA GLN A 78 10.63 20.46 -5.33
C GLN A 78 11.73 20.11 -6.32
N ALA A 79 11.51 19.07 -7.10
CA ALA A 79 12.50 18.56 -8.05
C ALA A 79 12.64 19.46 -9.30
N THR A 80 11.55 20.16 -9.69
CA THR A 80 11.55 21.03 -10.87
C THR A 80 12.09 22.40 -10.51
N THR A 81 13.29 22.75 -10.97
CA THR A 81 13.97 24.00 -10.62
C THR A 81 13.14 25.26 -10.85
N ALA A 82 12.35 25.30 -11.93
CA ALA A 82 11.47 26.43 -12.26
C ALA A 82 10.37 26.68 -11.21
N ASN A 83 10.01 25.64 -10.43
CA ASN A 83 8.95 25.70 -9.43
C ASN A 83 9.52 25.82 -7.99
N GLN A 84 10.84 25.83 -7.84
CA GLN A 84 11.49 25.95 -6.53
C GLN A 84 11.31 27.36 -5.95
N PRO A 85 10.94 27.50 -4.66
CA PRO A 85 10.90 28.81 -4.02
C PRO A 85 12.31 29.38 -3.84
N GLN A 86 12.42 30.70 -3.88
CA GLN A 86 13.69 31.42 -3.77
C GLN A 86 14.08 31.61 -2.31
N ILE A 87 15.37 31.44 -2.00
CA ILE A 87 15.95 31.72 -0.70
C ILE A 87 17.06 32.78 -0.76
N ILE A 88 17.71 32.92 -1.91
CA ILE A 88 18.71 33.99 -2.16
C ILE A 88 18.30 34.73 -3.42
N ASN A 89 18.27 36.05 -3.34
CA ASN A 89 17.93 36.96 -4.39
C ASN A 89 19.06 37.98 -4.59
N LEU A 90 19.66 37.94 -5.79
CA LEU A 90 20.78 38.84 -6.13
C LEU A 90 21.87 38.88 -5.04
N GLY A 91 22.23 37.70 -4.52
CA GLY A 91 23.27 37.55 -3.50
C GLY A 91 22.84 37.85 -2.07
N ASN A 92 21.57 38.17 -1.84
CA ASN A 92 21.06 38.46 -0.49
C ASN A 92 20.10 37.35 -0.04
N ILE A 93 20.19 36.90 1.20
CA ILE A 93 19.25 35.98 1.81
C ILE A 93 17.87 36.67 1.89
N GLU A 94 16.84 36.00 1.40
CA GLU A 94 15.47 36.47 1.62
C GLU A 94 15.14 36.39 3.11
N THR A 95 14.62 37.48 3.67
CA THR A 95 14.31 37.55 5.10
C THR A 95 12.92 38.09 5.38
N LEU A 96 12.32 37.60 6.46
CA LEU A 96 11.10 38.14 7.06
C LEU A 96 11.38 38.41 8.54
N ASN A 97 11.24 39.67 8.97
CA ASN A 97 11.56 40.10 10.33
C ASN A 97 13.00 39.73 10.80
N GLY A 98 13.95 39.81 9.86
CA GLY A 98 15.33 39.45 10.12
C GLY A 98 15.66 37.96 10.12
N MET A 99 14.69 37.12 9.93
CA MET A 99 14.89 35.65 9.86
C MET A 99 14.89 35.19 8.41
N PRO A 100 15.74 34.21 8.04
CA PRO A 100 15.74 33.61 6.72
C PRO A 100 14.36 33.06 6.36
N THR A 101 13.93 33.29 5.13
CA THR A 101 12.61 32.87 4.66
C THR A 101 12.64 32.41 3.21
N LEU A 102 11.60 31.70 2.79
CA LEU A 102 11.37 31.35 1.39
C LEU A 102 10.41 32.34 0.73
N ARG A 103 10.76 32.73 -0.47
CA ARG A 103 9.89 33.53 -1.32
C ARG A 103 9.22 32.64 -2.36
N PHE A 104 7.89 32.60 -2.32
CA PHE A 104 7.06 31.94 -3.31
C PHE A 104 6.50 32.99 -4.26
N ASP A 105 6.83 32.88 -5.55
CA ASP A 105 6.30 33.73 -6.59
C ASP A 105 5.12 33.06 -7.26
N LYS A 106 3.97 33.76 -7.25
CA LYS A 106 2.72 33.27 -7.85
C LYS A 106 2.83 33.03 -9.35
N ASN A 107 3.71 33.77 -10.06
CA ASN A 107 3.87 33.66 -11.49
C ASN A 107 4.79 32.49 -11.89
N SER A 108 5.56 31.97 -10.95
CA SER A 108 6.50 30.87 -11.15
C SER A 108 5.94 29.52 -10.68
N ALA A 109 4.68 29.47 -10.26
CA ALA A 109 4.05 28.27 -9.72
C ALA A 109 4.91 27.57 -8.65
N ASN A 110 5.58 28.36 -7.80
CA ASN A 110 6.44 27.83 -6.75
C ASN A 110 5.63 27.08 -5.72
N PHE A 111 6.07 25.88 -5.37
CA PHE A 111 5.54 25.07 -4.27
C PHE A 111 6.61 24.12 -3.75
N MET A 112 6.36 23.56 -2.59
CA MET A 112 7.10 22.41 -2.06
C MET A 112 6.11 21.37 -1.54
N GLU A 113 6.44 20.10 -1.66
CA GLU A 113 5.57 19.02 -1.21
C GLU A 113 6.34 18.03 -0.34
N SER A 114 5.67 17.46 0.67
CA SER A 114 6.28 16.43 1.51
C SER A 114 6.48 15.16 0.72
N VAL A 115 7.66 14.54 0.85
CA VAL A 115 7.96 13.22 0.25
C VAL A 115 7.13 12.11 0.86
N ASN A 116 6.74 12.25 2.11
CA ASN A 116 5.90 11.31 2.82
C ASN A 116 4.55 11.96 3.14
N ASN A 117 3.51 11.13 3.21
CA ASN A 117 2.24 11.58 3.76
C ASN A 117 2.45 11.88 5.25
N VAL A 118 2.40 13.14 5.60
CA VAL A 118 2.34 13.54 7.02
C VAL A 118 0.92 13.24 7.49
N PRO A 119 0.70 12.21 8.33
CA PRO A 119 -0.64 11.87 8.77
C PRO A 119 -1.19 12.99 9.64
N ILE A 120 -2.20 13.69 9.16
CA ILE A 120 -2.97 14.67 9.94
C ILE A 120 -4.14 13.92 10.59
N ASN A 121 -3.83 12.93 11.41
CA ASN A 121 -4.82 12.15 12.13
C ASN A 121 -4.94 12.70 13.56
N GLY A 122 -6.05 13.37 13.84
CA GLY A 122 -6.32 13.96 15.15
C GLY A 122 -6.00 15.46 15.23
N ALA A 123 -5.73 15.95 16.44
CA ALA A 123 -5.40 17.34 16.67
C ALA A 123 -3.98 17.66 16.14
N SER A 124 -3.91 18.19 14.93
CA SER A 124 -2.66 18.63 14.30
C SER A 124 -2.68 20.15 14.17
N SER A 125 -1.54 20.78 14.40
CA SER A 125 -1.36 22.20 14.14
C SER A 125 -0.34 22.39 13.03
N VAL A 126 -0.64 23.27 12.09
CA VAL A 126 0.32 23.81 11.13
C VAL A 126 0.59 25.25 11.49
N ASN A 127 1.83 25.57 11.84
CA ASN A 127 2.23 26.93 12.16
C ASN A 127 3.03 27.48 10.98
N ALA A 128 2.54 28.53 10.36
CA ALA A 128 3.24 29.24 9.30
C ALA A 128 3.24 30.74 9.57
N VAL A 129 4.39 31.38 9.44
CA VAL A 129 4.48 32.84 9.41
C VAL A 129 4.70 33.26 7.98
N SER A 130 3.76 34.04 7.45
CA SER A 130 3.82 34.50 6.07
C SER A 130 3.46 35.97 5.95
N ARG A 131 3.94 36.58 4.88
CA ARG A 131 3.56 37.94 4.47
C ARG A 131 3.25 37.93 2.99
N SER A 132 2.05 38.37 2.60
CA SER A 132 1.77 38.71 1.21
C SER A 132 2.42 40.03 0.87
N ILE A 133 3.17 40.10 -0.22
CA ILE A 133 3.83 41.30 -0.72
C ILE A 133 3.10 41.95 -1.89
N SER A 134 1.94 41.40 -2.31
CA SER A 134 1.11 42.00 -3.34
C SER A 134 -0.37 42.01 -2.97
N SER A 135 -1.05 43.09 -3.34
CA SER A 135 -2.47 43.32 -3.06
C SER A 135 -3.41 42.75 -4.15
N SER A 136 -2.93 42.06 -5.17
CA SER A 136 -3.77 41.50 -6.22
C SER A 136 -4.42 40.18 -5.78
N ALA A 137 -5.70 40.11 -5.97
CA ALA A 137 -6.63 39.10 -5.45
C ALA A 137 -6.52 37.68 -6.06
N ASN A 138 -5.34 37.10 -6.11
CA ASN A 138 -5.19 35.69 -6.41
C ASN A 138 -4.72 34.98 -5.14
N SER A 139 -5.54 34.09 -4.64
CA SER A 139 -5.31 33.31 -3.42
C SER A 139 -3.99 32.54 -3.50
N ALA A 140 -2.96 32.99 -2.76
CA ALA A 140 -1.81 32.16 -2.45
C ALA A 140 -2.19 31.32 -1.23
N SER A 141 -2.30 30.04 -1.37
CA SER A 141 -2.43 29.13 -0.23
C SER A 141 -1.05 28.93 0.40
N ILE A 142 -0.93 29.24 1.69
CA ILE A 142 0.32 29.07 2.46
C ILE A 142 0.55 27.60 2.80
N VAL A 143 -0.52 26.90 3.06
CA VAL A 143 -0.54 25.44 3.18
C VAL A 143 -1.75 24.95 2.39
N THR A 144 -1.49 24.27 1.31
CA THR A 144 -2.50 23.39 0.72
C THR A 144 -2.25 22.01 1.28
N THR A 145 -3.16 21.50 2.07
CA THR A 145 -3.37 20.08 1.99
C THR A 145 -3.88 19.85 0.57
N ARG A 146 -3.01 19.48 -0.37
CA ARG A 146 -3.47 18.70 -1.50
C ARG A 146 -4.28 17.60 -0.83
N ALA A 147 -5.57 17.52 -1.16
CA ALA A 147 -6.33 16.36 -0.77
C ALA A 147 -5.53 15.18 -1.32
N VAL A 148 -4.69 14.60 -0.52
CA VAL A 148 -4.21 13.26 -0.74
C VAL A 148 -5.51 12.51 -0.76
N THR A 149 -5.91 12.05 -1.93
CA THR A 149 -7.08 11.19 -2.04
C THR A 149 -6.78 10.08 -1.06
N SER A 150 -7.48 10.11 0.07
CA SER A 150 -7.21 9.16 1.13
C SER A 150 -7.30 7.79 0.48
N LYS A 151 -6.28 6.97 0.60
CA LYS A 151 -6.28 5.62 0.03
C LYS A 151 -7.03 4.65 0.95
N ASP A 152 -8.08 5.15 1.62
CA ASP A 152 -8.87 4.41 2.59
C ASP A 152 -9.81 3.35 1.96
N GLY A 153 -9.90 3.34 0.65
CA GLY A 153 -10.74 2.41 -0.09
C GLY A 153 -12.24 2.62 0.08
N LYS A 154 -12.70 3.71 0.73
CA LYS A 154 -14.13 3.91 0.97
C LYS A 154 -14.92 4.31 -0.28
N LYS A 155 -14.22 4.85 -1.27
CA LYS A 155 -14.76 5.22 -2.59
C LYS A 155 -13.80 4.79 -3.69
N ALA A 156 -14.30 4.67 -4.92
CA ALA A 156 -13.48 4.26 -6.07
C ALA A 156 -12.30 5.22 -6.33
N GLU A 157 -12.51 6.52 -6.17
CA GLU A 157 -11.46 7.54 -6.29
C GLU A 157 -10.41 7.44 -5.18
N ASN A 158 -10.76 6.85 -4.04
CA ASN A 158 -9.90 6.62 -2.89
C ASN A 158 -9.36 5.18 -2.84
N ALA A 159 -9.43 4.45 -3.93
CA ALA A 159 -8.98 3.07 -4.00
C ALA A 159 -7.51 2.93 -3.59
N SER A 160 -7.22 1.98 -2.72
CA SER A 160 -5.86 1.55 -2.36
C SER A 160 -5.40 0.40 -3.25
N THR A 161 -4.17 -0.04 -3.10
CA THR A 161 -3.64 -1.16 -3.90
C THR A 161 -4.18 -2.52 -3.45
N SER A 162 -4.50 -2.68 -2.17
CA SER A 162 -5.03 -3.93 -1.58
C SER A 162 -5.70 -3.66 -0.23
N ALA A 163 -6.46 -4.62 0.28
CA ALA A 163 -6.99 -4.57 1.64
C ALA A 163 -5.86 -4.53 2.69
N TYR A 164 -4.78 -5.24 2.43
CA TYR A 164 -3.59 -5.21 3.29
C TYR A 164 -3.01 -3.80 3.40
N GLN A 165 -2.85 -3.09 2.28
CA GLN A 165 -2.36 -1.71 2.30
C GLN A 165 -3.34 -0.77 3.03
N ILE A 166 -4.66 -0.95 2.84
CA ILE A 166 -5.65 -0.17 3.61
C ILE A 166 -5.45 -0.38 5.12
N LYS A 167 -5.24 -1.61 5.54
CA LYS A 167 -5.06 -1.92 6.97
C LYS A 167 -3.78 -1.33 7.55
N LEU A 168 -2.70 -1.27 6.76
CA LEU A 168 -1.45 -0.61 7.15
C LEU A 168 -1.64 0.90 7.32
N ASP A 169 -2.26 1.54 6.32
CA ASP A 169 -2.42 2.99 6.29
C ASP A 169 -3.51 3.47 7.26
N TYR A 170 -4.52 2.64 7.49
CA TYR A 170 -5.69 2.91 8.35
C TYR A 170 -5.92 1.75 9.34
N PRO A 171 -5.12 1.63 10.39
CA PRO A 171 -5.17 0.49 11.34
C PRO A 171 -6.53 0.29 12.02
N SER A 172 -7.34 1.35 12.14
CA SER A 172 -8.69 1.30 12.72
C SER A 172 -9.77 0.83 11.75
N SER A 173 -9.41 0.45 10.49
CA SER A 173 -10.38 -0.07 9.52
C SER A 173 -11.07 -1.32 10.05
N THR A 174 -12.36 -1.41 9.77
CA THR A 174 -13.26 -2.51 10.17
C THR A 174 -13.66 -3.35 8.96
N ASP A 175 -14.17 -4.55 9.21
CA ASP A 175 -14.69 -5.43 8.16
C ASP A 175 -15.72 -4.72 7.29
N GLY A 176 -15.64 -4.96 5.98
CA GLY A 176 -16.56 -4.32 5.05
C GLY A 176 -16.08 -4.24 3.63
N PHE A 177 -16.80 -3.41 2.87
CA PHE A 177 -16.53 -3.21 1.46
C PHE A 177 -15.53 -2.07 1.25
N TYR A 178 -14.55 -2.33 0.39
CA TYR A 178 -13.50 -1.39 0.03
C TYR A 178 -13.27 -1.39 -1.47
N TRP A 179 -12.68 -0.33 -1.96
CA TRP A 179 -12.23 -0.20 -3.33
C TRP A 179 -10.72 -0.39 -3.40
N ILE A 180 -10.29 -1.27 -4.30
CA ILE A 180 -8.87 -1.44 -4.62
C ILE A 180 -8.63 -1.16 -6.10
N LYS A 181 -7.40 -0.75 -6.40
CA LYS A 181 -6.96 -0.42 -7.75
C LYS A 181 -5.48 -0.74 -7.91
N ASN A 182 -5.19 -1.56 -8.88
CA ASN A 182 -3.81 -1.90 -9.25
C ASN A 182 -3.76 -2.05 -10.79
N ALA A 183 -2.62 -1.82 -11.39
CA ALA A 183 -2.49 -1.79 -12.84
C ALA A 183 -2.81 -3.13 -13.52
N ASN A 184 -2.62 -4.24 -12.80
CA ASN A 184 -2.75 -5.59 -13.33
C ASN A 184 -4.16 -6.18 -13.17
N ILE A 185 -5.01 -5.59 -12.35
CA ILE A 185 -6.38 -6.05 -12.15
C ILE A 185 -7.37 -5.15 -12.87
N ASN A 186 -8.39 -5.74 -13.47
CA ASN A 186 -9.49 -5.03 -14.14
C ASN A 186 -9.03 -3.88 -15.06
N ASN A 187 -7.94 -4.08 -15.81
CA ASN A 187 -7.35 -3.07 -16.67
C ASN A 187 -7.03 -1.74 -15.94
N GLY A 188 -6.66 -1.81 -14.67
CA GLY A 188 -6.39 -0.64 -13.85
C GLY A 188 -7.62 0.16 -13.41
N VAL A 189 -8.82 -0.38 -13.59
CA VAL A 189 -10.05 0.22 -13.09
C VAL A 189 -10.33 -0.29 -11.66
N ALA A 190 -10.71 0.62 -10.77
CA ALA A 190 -11.01 0.26 -9.39
C ALA A 190 -12.15 -0.76 -9.30
N ILE A 191 -11.97 -1.77 -8.46
CA ILE A 191 -12.99 -2.77 -8.13
C ILE A 191 -13.38 -2.69 -6.67
N LYS A 192 -14.62 -3.06 -6.38
CA LYS A 192 -15.12 -3.18 -5.02
C LYS A 192 -14.88 -4.61 -4.53
N ILE A 193 -14.23 -4.73 -3.39
CA ILE A 193 -13.94 -6.01 -2.72
C ILE A 193 -14.60 -6.04 -1.34
N TYR A 194 -14.66 -7.23 -0.76
CA TYR A 194 -14.90 -7.37 0.68
C TYR A 194 -13.60 -7.67 1.40
N ALA A 195 -13.37 -7.01 2.52
CA ALA A 195 -12.19 -7.17 3.35
C ALA A 195 -12.55 -7.53 4.79
N ASP A 196 -11.85 -8.52 5.33
CA ASP A 196 -11.80 -8.78 6.76
C ASP A 196 -10.61 -8.00 7.35
N MET A 197 -10.92 -7.01 8.17
CA MET A 197 -9.95 -6.09 8.75
C MET A 197 -9.64 -6.41 10.22
N THR A 198 -10.21 -7.50 10.74
CA THR A 198 -10.13 -7.85 12.17
C THR A 198 -9.41 -9.17 12.41
N THR A 199 -9.71 -10.22 11.65
CA THR A 199 -9.15 -11.56 11.87
C THR A 199 -7.63 -11.53 11.75
N ASP A 200 -6.92 -11.96 12.77
CA ASP A 200 -5.47 -12.07 12.83
C ASP A 200 -4.74 -10.79 12.38
N GLY A 201 -5.20 -9.64 12.83
CA GLY A 201 -4.65 -8.33 12.48
C GLY A 201 -5.22 -7.72 11.19
N GLY A 202 -6.08 -8.43 10.47
CA GLY A 202 -6.82 -7.90 9.33
C GLY A 202 -6.05 -7.78 8.02
N GLY A 203 -6.64 -7.02 7.11
CA GLY A 203 -6.05 -6.78 5.78
C GLY A 203 -6.30 -7.91 4.78
N TRP A 204 -7.29 -8.76 5.05
CA TRP A 204 -7.66 -9.88 4.18
C TRP A 204 -8.61 -9.43 3.07
N THR A 205 -8.31 -9.84 1.86
CA THR A 205 -9.22 -9.71 0.71
C THR A 205 -9.92 -11.04 0.47
N LEU A 206 -11.25 -11.05 0.43
CA LEU A 206 -12.00 -12.20 -0.03
C LEU A 206 -11.74 -12.40 -1.52
N ILE A 207 -11.19 -13.55 -1.88
CA ILE A 207 -10.89 -13.87 -3.29
C ILE A 207 -11.82 -14.93 -3.86
N LEU A 208 -12.44 -15.74 -3.00
CA LEU A 208 -13.45 -16.72 -3.43
C LEU A 208 -14.43 -17.01 -2.31
N LYS A 209 -15.72 -17.10 -2.65
CA LYS A 209 -16.78 -17.66 -1.83
C LYS A 209 -17.54 -18.66 -2.68
N ASN A 210 -17.64 -19.90 -2.23
CA ASN A 210 -18.39 -20.95 -2.89
C ASN A 210 -19.33 -21.66 -1.91
N SER A 211 -20.52 -22.01 -2.38
CA SER A 211 -21.48 -22.80 -1.64
C SER A 211 -21.90 -24.02 -2.44
N ASN A 212 -22.30 -25.07 -1.75
CA ASN A 212 -22.67 -26.35 -2.39
C ASN A 212 -24.04 -26.36 -3.08
N THR A 213 -24.73 -25.24 -3.11
CA THR A 213 -26.13 -25.17 -3.56
C THR A 213 -26.30 -24.91 -5.06
N SER A 214 -25.22 -24.52 -5.77
CA SER A 214 -25.35 -23.98 -7.13
C SER A 214 -24.68 -24.81 -8.22
N GLY A 215 -23.98 -25.89 -7.89
CA GLY A 215 -23.21 -26.65 -8.88
C GLY A 215 -22.10 -25.79 -9.55
N TRP A 216 -21.54 -24.84 -8.86
CA TRP A 216 -20.53 -23.92 -9.37
C TRP A 216 -19.27 -24.67 -9.77
N THR A 217 -18.83 -24.46 -11.01
CA THR A 217 -17.72 -25.17 -11.63
C THR A 217 -16.46 -24.33 -11.65
N TYR A 218 -15.36 -24.95 -12.02
CA TYR A 218 -14.10 -24.25 -12.28
C TYR A 218 -14.25 -23.08 -13.25
N ALA A 219 -14.99 -23.28 -14.35
CA ALA A 219 -15.24 -22.23 -15.32
C ALA A 219 -15.89 -20.99 -14.69
N ASN A 220 -16.84 -21.21 -13.80
CA ASN A 220 -17.47 -20.11 -13.05
C ASN A 220 -16.51 -19.44 -12.07
N ALA A 221 -15.61 -20.20 -11.47
CA ALA A 221 -14.69 -19.66 -10.48
C ALA A 221 -13.60 -18.77 -11.06
N ILE A 222 -13.21 -18.99 -12.32
CA ILE A 222 -12.27 -18.09 -13.02
C ILE A 222 -12.97 -16.90 -13.66
N GLU A 223 -14.29 -16.85 -13.73
CA GLU A 223 -15.03 -15.66 -14.09
C GLU A 223 -14.87 -14.60 -13.03
N LEU A 224 -14.40 -13.41 -13.45
CA LEU A 224 -14.10 -12.34 -12.52
C LEU A 224 -15.35 -11.56 -12.14
N ASN A 225 -15.65 -11.50 -10.86
CA ASN A 225 -16.71 -10.64 -10.34
C ASN A 225 -16.25 -9.20 -10.26
N THR A 226 -16.41 -8.44 -11.32
CA THR A 226 -16.15 -7.01 -11.36
C THR A 226 -17.22 -6.20 -10.62
N SER A 227 -18.41 -6.78 -10.48
CA SER A 227 -19.50 -6.25 -9.65
C SER A 227 -19.63 -7.10 -8.40
N MET A 228 -19.49 -6.47 -7.24
CA MET A 228 -19.64 -7.13 -5.94
C MET A 228 -21.10 -7.62 -5.78
N PRO A 229 -21.34 -8.92 -5.63
CA PRO A 229 -22.72 -9.46 -5.54
C PRO A 229 -23.34 -9.28 -4.15
N PHE A 230 -22.53 -8.94 -3.15
CA PHE A 230 -22.98 -8.75 -1.76
C PHE A 230 -23.23 -7.27 -1.49
N THR A 231 -24.28 -6.98 -0.71
CA THR A 231 -24.67 -5.61 -0.36
C THR A 231 -24.41 -5.29 1.11
N THR A 232 -24.38 -6.29 1.96
CA THR A 232 -24.14 -6.16 3.40
C THR A 232 -23.05 -7.13 3.89
N ASN A 233 -22.45 -6.84 5.03
CA ASN A 233 -21.53 -7.78 5.68
C ASN A 233 -22.20 -9.14 5.98
N ALA A 234 -23.49 -9.11 6.33
CA ALA A 234 -24.27 -10.31 6.58
C ALA A 234 -24.38 -11.21 5.35
N ASP A 235 -24.50 -10.63 4.15
CA ASP A 235 -24.56 -11.42 2.90
C ASP A 235 -23.26 -12.18 2.67
N VAL A 236 -22.12 -11.56 3.00
CA VAL A 236 -20.81 -12.21 2.81
C VAL A 236 -20.64 -13.39 3.74
N ILE A 237 -21.03 -13.25 5.00
CA ILE A 237 -20.84 -14.28 6.02
C ILE A 237 -21.99 -15.30 6.03
N SER A 238 -23.10 -15.04 5.35
CA SER A 238 -24.23 -15.95 5.30
C SER A 238 -23.91 -17.17 4.45
N THR A 239 -24.65 -18.26 4.69
CA THR A 239 -24.63 -19.47 3.85
C THR A 239 -25.42 -19.30 2.55
N SER A 240 -25.91 -18.10 2.25
CA SER A 240 -26.64 -17.80 1.03
C SER A 240 -25.83 -18.11 -0.23
N THR A 241 -26.52 -18.33 -1.31
CA THR A 241 -26.04 -18.97 -2.53
C THR A 241 -25.25 -18.10 -3.50
N ALA A 242 -24.98 -16.84 -3.16
CA ALA A 242 -24.23 -15.98 -4.06
C ALA A 242 -22.75 -16.39 -4.08
N ASN A 243 -22.32 -17.01 -5.17
CA ASN A 243 -20.93 -17.34 -5.41
C ASN A 243 -20.16 -16.08 -5.87
N TYR A 244 -18.88 -16.03 -5.53
CA TYR A 244 -18.01 -14.90 -5.82
C TYR A 244 -16.59 -15.40 -6.08
N SER A 245 -15.94 -14.86 -7.09
CA SER A 245 -14.53 -15.11 -7.31
C SER A 245 -13.84 -13.93 -7.98
N ILE A 246 -12.68 -13.60 -7.45
CA ILE A 246 -11.64 -12.81 -8.10
C ILE A 246 -10.29 -13.53 -7.97
N VAL A 247 -10.33 -14.86 -7.86
CA VAL A 247 -9.14 -15.69 -7.60
C VAL A 247 -8.07 -15.51 -8.66
N THR A 248 -8.43 -15.25 -9.90
CA THR A 248 -7.50 -14.96 -11.00
C THR A 248 -6.66 -13.72 -10.77
N TRP A 249 -7.10 -12.80 -9.91
CA TRP A 249 -6.36 -11.61 -9.53
C TRP A 249 -5.61 -11.75 -8.19
N ALA A 250 -5.67 -12.92 -7.55
CA ALA A 250 -5.09 -13.10 -6.22
C ALA A 250 -3.58 -12.85 -6.19
N ASP A 251 -2.86 -13.22 -7.27
CA ASP A 251 -1.43 -12.99 -7.39
C ASP A 251 -1.06 -11.51 -7.42
N ASP A 252 -1.92 -10.67 -7.97
CA ASP A 252 -1.73 -9.22 -8.05
C ASP A 252 -2.23 -8.48 -6.80
N ILE A 253 -3.04 -9.15 -5.97
CA ILE A 253 -3.61 -8.59 -4.73
C ILE A 253 -2.74 -8.94 -3.51
N LYS A 254 -2.07 -10.09 -3.51
CA LYS A 254 -1.21 -10.52 -2.39
C LYS A 254 -0.11 -9.49 -2.10
N LYS A 255 0.25 -9.33 -0.83
CA LYS A 255 1.19 -8.30 -0.37
C LYS A 255 2.62 -8.44 -0.93
N SER A 256 3.01 -9.65 -1.34
CA SER A 256 4.37 -9.96 -1.79
C SER A 256 4.41 -11.30 -2.53
N ALA A 257 5.44 -11.51 -3.32
CA ALA A 257 5.66 -12.77 -4.04
C ALA A 257 5.88 -13.94 -3.07
N SER A 258 6.63 -13.73 -1.99
CA SER A 258 6.83 -14.69 -0.90
C SER A 258 6.55 -14.01 0.44
N GLY A 259 6.15 -14.79 1.44
CA GLY A 259 5.73 -14.25 2.74
C GLY A 259 4.30 -13.71 2.74
N PHE A 260 3.55 -13.85 1.66
CA PHE A 260 2.12 -13.59 1.67
C PHE A 260 1.38 -14.63 2.51
N GLN A 261 0.17 -14.30 2.90
CA GLN A 261 -0.65 -15.19 3.69
C GLN A 261 -1.99 -15.44 2.98
N TYR A 262 -2.48 -16.64 3.17
CA TYR A 262 -3.83 -17.04 2.73
C TYR A 262 -4.57 -17.69 3.88
N MET A 263 -5.88 -17.56 3.84
CA MET A 263 -6.77 -18.07 4.87
C MET A 263 -7.92 -18.80 4.21
N MET A 264 -8.25 -19.96 4.71
CA MET A 264 -9.47 -20.67 4.36
C MET A 264 -10.36 -20.80 5.57
N ASP A 265 -11.64 -20.75 5.30
CA ASP A 265 -12.67 -20.74 6.32
C ASP A 265 -13.91 -21.45 5.75
N ALA A 266 -14.51 -22.32 6.54
CA ALA A 266 -15.57 -23.17 6.06
C ALA A 266 -16.70 -23.32 7.07
N ASN A 267 -17.89 -23.65 6.61
CA ASN A 267 -19.10 -23.88 7.36
C ASN A 267 -19.62 -22.61 8.10
N ALA A 268 -18.84 -22.04 8.99
CA ALA A 268 -19.08 -20.73 9.59
C ALA A 268 -17.75 -20.02 9.74
N ARG A 269 -17.77 -18.68 9.76
CA ARG A 269 -16.56 -17.88 9.89
C ARG A 269 -15.78 -18.25 11.15
N ASN A 270 -14.46 -18.39 11.01
CA ASN A 270 -13.52 -18.70 12.08
C ASN A 270 -13.84 -20.02 12.83
N THR A 271 -14.44 -20.97 12.15
CA THR A 271 -14.83 -22.27 12.75
C THR A 271 -13.95 -23.41 12.25
N TYR A 272 -13.84 -23.55 10.93
CA TYR A 272 -13.02 -24.59 10.32
C TYR A 272 -12.08 -23.95 9.29
N GLY A 273 -10.82 -24.32 9.35
CA GLY A 273 -9.83 -23.81 8.43
C GLY A 273 -8.55 -23.36 9.12
N GLY A 274 -7.84 -22.46 8.50
CA GLY A 274 -6.58 -21.97 9.04
C GLY A 274 -6.01 -20.81 8.25
N ILE A 275 -4.87 -20.32 8.74
CA ILE A 275 -4.06 -19.31 8.12
C ILE A 275 -2.69 -19.89 7.84
N TRP A 276 -2.22 -19.74 6.62
CA TRP A 276 -0.90 -20.20 6.20
C TRP A 276 -0.06 -19.05 5.67
N THR A 277 1.24 -19.15 5.83
CA THR A 277 2.23 -18.28 5.22
C THR A 277 2.95 -19.05 4.12
N ALA A 278 2.93 -18.53 2.92
CA ALA A 278 3.72 -19.04 1.80
C ALA A 278 5.14 -18.48 1.89
N ASN A 279 6.11 -19.33 2.22
CA ASN A 279 7.51 -18.92 2.42
C ASN A 279 8.31 -18.82 1.12
N ALA A 280 7.69 -19.17 0.00
CA ALA A 280 8.25 -19.04 -1.33
C ALA A 280 7.28 -18.33 -2.27
N ASN A 281 7.74 -18.01 -3.47
CA ASN A 281 6.89 -17.40 -4.49
C ASN A 281 5.95 -18.44 -5.09
N TYR A 282 4.76 -18.54 -4.54
CA TYR A 282 3.70 -19.38 -5.05
C TYR A 282 2.62 -18.56 -5.74
N SER A 283 2.07 -19.11 -6.83
CA SER A 283 0.98 -18.52 -7.59
C SER A 283 -0.35 -19.18 -7.23
N PHE A 284 -1.41 -18.38 -7.21
CA PHE A 284 -2.79 -18.88 -7.13
C PHE A 284 -3.31 -19.40 -8.47
N GLU A 285 -2.65 -19.06 -9.56
CA GLU A 285 -3.05 -19.42 -10.93
C GLU A 285 -2.21 -20.53 -11.53
N SER A 286 -0.98 -20.67 -11.10
CA SER A 286 -0.08 -21.69 -11.64
C SER A 286 -0.37 -23.05 -11.06
N ASN A 287 -0.48 -24.03 -11.96
CA ASN A 287 -0.58 -25.42 -11.60
C ASN A 287 0.76 -25.89 -11.00
N SER A 288 0.83 -26.07 -9.70
CA SER A 288 2.01 -26.53 -8.99
C SER A 288 1.65 -27.64 -8.00
N ASN A 289 2.31 -28.77 -8.15
CA ASN A 289 2.11 -29.95 -7.30
C ASN A 289 2.97 -29.96 -6.03
N ALA A 290 3.82 -28.98 -5.84
CA ALA A 290 4.91 -29.06 -4.86
C ALA A 290 5.03 -27.81 -3.98
N ASN A 291 3.92 -27.26 -3.55
CA ASN A 291 3.93 -26.12 -2.62
C ASN A 291 4.19 -26.61 -1.19
N THR A 292 5.39 -27.08 -0.94
CA THR A 292 5.77 -27.67 0.34
C THR A 292 6.35 -26.65 1.32
N ASN A 293 6.63 -25.43 0.87
CA ASN A 293 7.25 -24.41 1.71
C ASN A 293 6.19 -23.42 2.20
N VAL A 294 5.25 -23.91 2.98
CA VAL A 294 4.23 -23.14 3.67
C VAL A 294 4.29 -23.44 5.16
N THR A 295 3.93 -22.45 5.96
CA THR A 295 3.87 -22.58 7.42
C THR A 295 2.46 -22.30 7.89
N LEU A 296 1.88 -23.24 8.63
CA LEU A 296 0.64 -23.01 9.35
C LEU A 296 0.90 -21.95 10.43
N LYS A 297 0.14 -20.88 10.38
CA LYS A 297 0.17 -19.86 11.41
C LYS A 297 -0.76 -20.24 12.56
N THR A 298 -0.25 -20.21 13.77
CA THR A 298 -1.05 -20.45 14.96
C THR A 298 -1.59 -19.15 15.55
N PRO A 299 -2.83 -19.13 16.07
CA PRO A 299 -3.74 -20.27 16.17
C PRO A 299 -4.45 -20.58 14.85
N SER A 300 -4.67 -21.86 14.57
CA SER A 300 -5.61 -22.28 13.52
C SER A 300 -7.03 -22.22 14.07
N PHE A 301 -8.01 -22.08 13.16
CA PHE A 301 -9.43 -22.05 13.55
C PHE A 301 -9.95 -23.42 13.99
N SER A 302 -9.31 -24.50 13.54
CA SER A 302 -9.73 -25.85 13.86
C SER A 302 -8.55 -26.71 14.23
N PRO A 303 -8.55 -27.34 15.41
CA PRO A 303 -7.52 -28.30 15.80
C PRO A 303 -7.63 -29.65 15.07
N THR A 304 -8.69 -29.88 14.31
CA THR A 304 -8.98 -31.15 13.64
C THR A 304 -8.67 -31.13 12.13
N TRP A 305 -8.13 -30.02 11.63
CA TRP A 305 -7.63 -29.97 10.24
C TRP A 305 -6.39 -30.83 10.15
N ASP A 306 -6.48 -31.95 9.45
CA ASP A 306 -5.37 -32.86 9.30
C ASP A 306 -4.52 -32.47 8.09
N TYR A 307 -3.26 -32.20 8.34
CA TYR A 307 -2.29 -31.69 7.35
C TYR A 307 -1.38 -32.77 6.80
N ASN A 308 -1.42 -33.98 7.36
CA ASN A 308 -0.33 -34.91 7.21
C ASN A 308 -0.30 -35.64 5.86
N ASP A 309 -1.40 -35.70 5.13
CA ASP A 309 -1.48 -36.47 3.87
C ASP A 309 -1.97 -35.60 2.72
N ASN A 310 -1.08 -34.79 2.14
CA ASN A 310 -1.44 -33.87 1.07
C ASN A 310 -2.45 -32.80 1.51
N GLY A 311 -2.33 -32.34 2.73
CA GLY A 311 -3.17 -31.27 3.28
C GLY A 311 -2.97 -29.93 2.58
N VAL A 312 -3.77 -28.98 2.99
CA VAL A 312 -3.79 -27.63 2.42
C VAL A 312 -2.42 -26.96 2.47
N GLU A 313 -1.66 -27.21 3.52
CA GLU A 313 -0.31 -26.66 3.70
C GLU A 313 0.72 -27.19 2.71
N GLN A 314 0.49 -28.36 2.11
CA GLN A 314 1.45 -28.95 1.17
C GLN A 314 1.16 -28.55 -0.28
N ARG A 315 -0.03 -28.07 -0.56
CA ARG A 315 -0.47 -27.83 -1.95
C ARG A 315 -1.04 -26.45 -2.19
N MET A 316 -1.17 -25.66 -1.16
CA MET A 316 -1.69 -24.32 -1.28
C MET A 316 -0.58 -23.29 -1.48
N PRO A 317 -0.82 -22.23 -2.19
CA PRO A 317 -1.95 -22.06 -3.08
C PRO A 317 -1.78 -22.96 -4.30
N TYR A 318 -2.80 -23.78 -4.58
CA TYR A 318 -2.75 -24.69 -5.70
C TYR A 318 -3.92 -24.42 -6.66
N TYR A 319 -3.58 -24.35 -7.92
CA TYR A 319 -4.53 -24.16 -8.99
C TYR A 319 -4.36 -25.28 -10.01
N SER A 320 -5.45 -25.96 -10.35
CA SER A 320 -5.46 -26.97 -11.37
C SER A 320 -6.67 -26.79 -12.29
N ASN A 321 -6.41 -26.62 -13.57
CA ASN A 321 -7.44 -26.55 -14.58
C ASN A 321 -8.14 -27.92 -14.84
N CYS A 322 -7.69 -28.95 -14.19
CA CYS A 322 -8.10 -30.33 -14.45
C CYS A 322 -9.07 -30.83 -13.37
N ALA A 323 -8.78 -30.57 -12.09
CA ALA A 323 -9.55 -31.09 -10.97
C ALA A 323 -10.28 -30.00 -10.17
N GLY A 324 -9.95 -28.75 -10.38
CA GLY A 324 -10.55 -27.64 -9.67
C GLY A 324 -9.56 -26.60 -9.20
N ILE A 325 -10.04 -25.55 -8.57
CA ILE A 325 -9.24 -24.58 -7.89
C ILE A 325 -8.98 -25.07 -6.49
N ILE A 326 -7.70 -25.01 -6.10
CA ILE A 326 -7.26 -25.35 -4.77
C ILE A 326 -7.79 -26.71 -4.38
N THR A 327 -7.14 -27.68 -4.92
CA THR A 327 -7.31 -29.06 -4.51
C THR A 327 -6.03 -29.59 -3.91
N THR A 328 -6.17 -30.41 -2.92
CA THR A 328 -5.03 -31.12 -2.33
C THR A 328 -4.62 -32.35 -3.16
N SER A 329 -5.30 -32.61 -4.27
CA SER A 329 -4.97 -33.71 -5.16
C SER A 329 -4.16 -33.26 -6.35
N SER A 330 -3.19 -34.10 -6.74
CA SER A 330 -2.42 -33.94 -7.97
C SER A 330 -3.10 -34.50 -9.21
N SER A 331 -4.22 -35.20 -9.06
CA SER A 331 -4.94 -35.79 -10.18
C SER A 331 -6.18 -35.00 -10.55
N CYS A 332 -6.53 -35.03 -11.83
CA CYS A 332 -7.65 -34.29 -12.39
C CYS A 332 -9.02 -34.61 -11.78
N ASN A 333 -9.17 -35.71 -11.11
CA ASN A 333 -10.47 -36.21 -10.64
C ASN A 333 -10.48 -36.54 -9.14
N SER A 334 -9.45 -36.27 -8.42
CA SER A 334 -9.40 -36.57 -6.98
C SER A 334 -9.40 -35.30 -6.18
N SER A 335 -10.42 -35.09 -5.42
CA SER A 335 -10.53 -34.03 -4.45
C SER A 335 -10.31 -34.61 -3.07
N TRP A 336 -9.15 -34.35 -2.53
CA TRP A 336 -8.81 -34.72 -1.17
C TRP A 336 -8.72 -33.44 -0.35
N TRP A 337 -9.08 -33.45 0.90
CA TRP A 337 -8.86 -32.41 1.89
C TRP A 337 -9.37 -30.98 1.64
N GLY A 338 -9.39 -30.49 0.44
CA GLY A 338 -9.89 -29.16 0.17
C GLY A 338 -10.00 -28.88 -1.31
N THR A 339 -11.19 -29.04 -1.82
CA THR A 339 -11.54 -28.61 -3.17
C THR A 339 -12.51 -27.47 -3.06
N LEU A 340 -12.05 -26.27 -3.42
CA LEU A 340 -12.89 -25.07 -3.34
C LEU A 340 -13.90 -25.06 -4.49
N VAL A 341 -13.48 -25.50 -5.68
CA VAL A 341 -14.32 -25.61 -6.85
C VAL A 341 -13.87 -26.78 -7.70
N THR A 342 -14.77 -27.62 -8.11
CA THR A 342 -14.48 -28.78 -8.98
C THR A 342 -14.81 -28.50 -10.43
N ASN A 343 -14.10 -29.18 -11.33
CA ASN A 343 -14.39 -29.17 -12.77
C ASN A 343 -15.50 -30.19 -13.14
N GLY A 344 -16.67 -29.98 -12.62
CA GLY A 344 -17.90 -30.65 -13.10
C GLY A 344 -18.13 -32.11 -12.72
N GLY A 345 -17.16 -32.82 -12.16
CA GLY A 345 -17.30 -34.27 -11.88
C GLY A 345 -17.68 -34.61 -10.44
N TRP A 346 -17.51 -33.70 -9.53
CA TRP A 346 -17.78 -33.89 -8.11
C TRP A 346 -18.81 -32.90 -7.63
N SER A 347 -19.89 -33.43 -7.22
CA SER A 347 -20.98 -32.67 -6.64
C SER A 347 -21.29 -33.24 -5.25
N PRO A 348 -21.49 -32.41 -4.26
CA PRO A 348 -21.39 -30.96 -4.27
C PRO A 348 -19.95 -30.47 -4.00
N ALA A 349 -19.55 -29.40 -4.67
CA ALA A 349 -18.39 -28.60 -4.28
C ALA A 349 -18.87 -27.36 -3.50
N PRO A 350 -18.16 -26.83 -2.54
CA PRO A 350 -16.83 -27.23 -2.07
C PRO A 350 -16.85 -28.52 -1.24
N TRP A 351 -15.74 -29.23 -1.26
CA TRP A 351 -15.53 -30.43 -0.46
C TRP A 351 -14.27 -30.29 0.39
N MET A 352 -14.40 -30.58 1.68
CA MET A 352 -13.32 -30.46 2.63
C MET A 352 -13.30 -31.73 3.49
N GLY A 353 -12.37 -32.63 3.22
CA GLY A 353 -12.36 -34.01 3.66
C GLY A 353 -12.72 -34.32 5.10
N GLN A 354 -12.18 -33.70 6.10
CA GLN A 354 -12.44 -34.02 7.50
C GLN A 354 -13.02 -32.88 8.31
N LEU A 355 -13.43 -31.80 7.66
CA LEU A 355 -13.89 -30.61 8.37
C LEU A 355 -15.29 -30.72 8.96
N THR A 356 -16.07 -31.62 8.45
CA THR A 356 -17.46 -31.77 8.91
C THR A 356 -17.73 -33.19 9.30
N ASN A 357 -18.34 -33.39 10.43
CA ASN A 357 -18.81 -34.70 10.85
C ASN A 357 -20.32 -34.81 10.60
N PRO A 358 -20.82 -35.79 9.87
CA PRO A 358 -20.13 -36.73 9.02
C PRO A 358 -20.21 -36.31 7.54
N GLY A 359 -19.13 -36.30 6.83
CA GLY A 359 -19.25 -36.37 5.38
C GLY A 359 -18.59 -35.30 4.52
N GLY A 360 -17.76 -34.45 5.05
CA GLY A 360 -16.84 -33.66 4.20
C GLY A 360 -17.44 -32.49 3.39
N TYR A 361 -18.67 -32.11 3.61
CA TYR A 361 -19.33 -31.04 2.88
C TYR A 361 -19.62 -29.86 3.80
N PRO A 362 -18.80 -28.80 3.76
CA PRO A 362 -18.97 -27.64 4.64
C PRO A 362 -20.18 -26.76 4.30
N GLY A 363 -20.84 -27.01 3.19
CA GLY A 363 -21.93 -26.17 2.71
C GLY A 363 -21.47 -24.86 2.09
N ILE A 364 -20.46 -24.26 2.66
CA ILE A 364 -19.87 -23.00 2.21
C ILE A 364 -18.39 -22.92 2.57
N ILE A 365 -17.63 -22.21 1.75
CA ILE A 365 -16.22 -21.90 1.97
C ILE A 365 -15.90 -20.47 1.56
N TRP A 366 -15.00 -19.84 2.31
CA TRP A 366 -14.39 -18.56 1.98
C TRP A 366 -12.88 -18.73 1.85
N TYR A 367 -12.31 -18.06 0.87
CA TYR A 367 -10.88 -18.04 0.63
C TYR A 367 -10.36 -16.60 0.55
N TRP A 368 -9.29 -16.33 1.25
CA TRP A 368 -8.77 -15.01 1.49
C TRP A 368 -7.27 -14.93 1.23
N VAL A 369 -6.80 -13.73 0.85
CA VAL A 369 -5.37 -13.43 0.68
C VAL A 369 -5.01 -12.09 1.31
N ARG A 370 -3.78 -12.02 1.79
CA ARG A 370 -3.12 -10.76 2.14
C ARG A 370 -1.61 -10.81 1.97
#